data_f62c58d73fb4f7961d5c972c21bfb391
#
_entry.id   f62c58d73fb4f7961d5c972c21bfb391
#
_cell.length_a   1.000
_cell.length_b   1.000
_cell.length_c   1.000
_cell.angle_alpha   90.00
_cell.angle_beta   90.00
_cell.angle_gamma   90.00
#
_symmetry.space_group_name_H-M   'P 1'
#
loop_
_entity.id
_entity.type
_entity.pdbx_description
1 polymer ?
#
loop_
_entity_poly.entity_id
_entity_poly.type
_entity_poly.pdbx_seq_one_letter_code
_entity_poly.pdbx_strand_id
1 'polypeptide(L)'
;MEIVNNYDIDGLHLDYIRWNEHTNSLNRESIDHIDELQRMDGTITDEELAALSMRSGRYLYDYMHPYSAGVPEGFNSWEDWWRWSVTEFVQTLHDSIQAVKPYVRLSVAALGKYNWSGWQGYGTVYQDGALWFNEGYIDQLMPMHYHWYTAGGFYGMLEGDCPECWEQFIQPGISAGRLFTSGPGSYILEDYNV
;
A
#
# COMPACT_ATOMS: atom_id res chain seq x y z
N MET A 1 -11.92 10.98 6.01
CA MET A 1 -12.12 12.23 6.80
C MET A 1 -13.40 12.26 7.62
N GLU A 2 -14.48 11.58 7.22
CA GLU A 2 -15.73 11.53 8.01
C GLU A 2 -15.50 11.03 9.44
N ILE A 3 -14.78 9.91 9.62
CA ILE A 3 -14.45 9.35 10.93
C ILE A 3 -13.68 10.37 11.78
N VAL A 4 -12.65 10.99 11.20
CA VAL A 4 -11.82 11.97 11.92
C VAL A 4 -12.63 13.18 12.38
N ASN A 5 -13.56 13.66 11.55
CA ASN A 5 -14.36 14.84 11.86
C ASN A 5 -15.44 14.57 12.93
N ASN A 6 -16.07 13.39 12.89
CA ASN A 6 -17.28 13.11 13.65
C ASN A 6 -17.06 12.33 14.96
N TYR A 7 -15.88 11.73 15.13
CA TYR A 7 -15.58 10.92 16.31
C TYR A 7 -14.34 11.42 17.04
N ASP A 8 -14.36 11.26 18.36
CA ASP A 8 -13.21 11.55 19.22
C ASP A 8 -12.30 10.31 19.22
N ILE A 9 -11.29 10.33 18.37
CA ILE A 9 -10.34 9.23 18.17
C ILE A 9 -8.92 9.71 18.39
N ASP A 10 -8.07 8.84 18.90
CA ASP A 10 -6.64 9.08 19.10
C ASP A 10 -5.81 8.68 17.87
N GLY A 11 -6.34 7.79 17.04
CA GLY A 11 -5.64 7.30 15.85
C GLY A 11 -6.57 6.70 14.80
N LEU A 12 -6.06 6.63 13.59
CA LEU A 12 -6.67 5.96 12.45
C LEU A 12 -5.71 4.91 11.92
N HIS A 13 -6.20 3.69 11.72
CA HIS A 13 -5.42 2.59 11.16
C HIS A 13 -5.88 2.24 9.76
N LEU A 14 -4.95 2.15 8.82
CA LEU A 14 -5.21 1.74 7.45
C LEU A 14 -4.79 0.29 7.26
N ASP A 15 -5.75 -0.55 6.93
CA ASP A 15 -5.52 -1.92 6.47
C ASP A 15 -5.81 -2.02 4.97
N TYR A 16 -5.20 -2.99 4.30
CA TYR A 16 -5.34 -3.19 2.85
C TYR A 16 -5.03 -1.95 2.00
N ILE A 17 -4.21 -1.04 2.48
CA ILE A 17 -3.78 0.16 1.77
C ILE A 17 -2.75 -0.19 0.70
N ARG A 18 -3.21 -0.75 -0.40
CA ARG A 18 -2.41 -1.29 -1.49
C ARG A 18 -3.27 -1.60 -2.70
N TRP A 19 -2.65 -1.80 -3.84
CA TRP A 19 -3.30 -2.47 -4.96
C TRP A 19 -3.48 -3.96 -4.65
N ASN A 20 -4.48 -4.58 -5.26
CA ASN A 20 -4.63 -6.03 -5.19
C ASN A 20 -3.58 -6.73 -6.08
N GLU A 21 -3.46 -8.04 -5.95
CA GLU A 21 -2.52 -8.84 -6.75
C GLU A 21 -2.77 -8.79 -8.27
N HIS A 22 -3.97 -8.38 -8.69
CA HIS A 22 -4.34 -8.25 -10.10
C HIS A 22 -3.72 -7.04 -10.79
N THR A 23 -2.98 -6.21 -10.08
CA THR A 23 -2.26 -5.06 -10.64
C THR A 23 -0.83 -5.38 -11.07
N ASN A 24 -0.35 -6.59 -10.81
CA ASN A 24 0.97 -7.00 -11.26
C ASN A 24 1.02 -7.22 -12.78
N SER A 25 2.22 -7.27 -13.34
CA SER A 25 2.46 -7.42 -14.77
C SER A 25 1.85 -8.69 -15.40
N LEU A 26 1.49 -9.69 -14.59
CA LEU A 26 0.88 -10.93 -15.05
C LEU A 26 -0.63 -10.78 -15.33
N ASN A 27 -1.27 -9.75 -14.80
CA ASN A 27 -2.71 -9.49 -14.95
C ASN A 27 -3.01 -8.25 -15.79
N ARG A 28 -2.15 -7.92 -16.73
CA ARG A 28 -2.37 -6.87 -17.72
C ARG A 28 -3.65 -7.09 -18.55
N GLU A 29 -4.07 -8.33 -18.71
CA GLU A 29 -5.32 -8.70 -19.35
C GLU A 29 -6.56 -8.01 -18.76
N SER A 30 -6.55 -7.74 -17.45
CA SER A 30 -7.63 -6.98 -16.80
C SER A 30 -7.61 -5.48 -17.11
N ILE A 31 -6.49 -4.96 -17.57
CA ILE A 31 -6.33 -3.57 -18.05
C ILE A 31 -6.87 -3.50 -19.48
N ASP A 32 -6.56 -4.50 -20.29
CA ASP A 32 -7.02 -4.60 -21.68
C ASP A 32 -8.54 -4.77 -21.78
N HIS A 33 -9.19 -5.24 -20.72
CA HIS A 33 -10.66 -5.34 -20.69
C HIS A 33 -11.36 -3.98 -20.81
N ILE A 34 -10.79 -2.92 -20.26
CA ILE A 34 -11.33 -1.56 -20.42
C ILE A 34 -11.13 -1.06 -21.84
N ASP A 35 -9.95 -1.32 -22.42
CA ASP A 35 -9.69 -1.05 -23.83
C ASP A 35 -10.64 -1.84 -24.76
N GLU A 36 -11.04 -3.04 -24.35
CA GLU A 36 -11.98 -3.87 -25.07
C GLU A 36 -13.39 -3.29 -25.00
N LEU A 37 -13.85 -2.84 -23.84
CA LEU A 37 -15.14 -2.16 -23.69
C LEU A 37 -15.19 -0.88 -24.53
N GLN A 38 -14.13 -0.10 -24.55
CA GLN A 38 -14.00 1.08 -25.41
C GLN A 38 -14.07 0.73 -26.89
N ARG A 39 -13.44 -0.37 -27.28
CA ARG A 39 -13.40 -0.83 -28.68
C ARG A 39 -14.73 -1.39 -29.16
N MET A 40 -15.51 -2.02 -28.27
CA MET A 40 -16.79 -2.62 -28.63
C MET A 40 -17.89 -1.58 -28.87
N ASP A 41 -17.97 -0.53 -28.06
CA ASP A 41 -19.10 0.41 -28.07
C ASP A 41 -18.72 1.86 -28.43
N GLY A 42 -17.44 2.19 -28.45
CA GLY A 42 -16.94 3.55 -28.72
C GLY A 42 -17.24 4.59 -27.63
N THR A 43 -18.01 4.24 -26.60
CA THR A 43 -18.32 5.08 -25.45
C THR A 43 -18.62 4.22 -24.23
N ILE A 44 -18.07 4.59 -23.07
CA ILE A 44 -18.51 4.07 -21.77
C ILE A 44 -19.68 4.93 -21.30
N THR A 45 -20.73 4.29 -20.80
CA THR A 45 -21.89 4.99 -20.24
C THR A 45 -21.55 5.61 -18.87
N ASP A 46 -22.36 6.59 -18.42
CA ASP A 46 -22.19 7.19 -17.10
C ASP A 46 -22.32 6.17 -15.98
N GLU A 47 -23.17 5.14 -16.14
CA GLU A 47 -23.30 4.04 -15.17
C GLU A 47 -22.05 3.16 -15.12
N GLU A 48 -21.45 2.85 -16.27
CA GLU A 48 -20.20 2.09 -16.35
C GLU A 48 -19.05 2.88 -15.73
N LEU A 49 -18.97 4.18 -16.03
CA LEU A 49 -17.99 5.08 -15.43
C LEU A 49 -18.15 5.14 -13.89
N ALA A 50 -19.38 5.27 -13.40
CA ALA A 50 -19.67 5.25 -11.96
C ALA A 50 -19.31 3.91 -11.33
N ALA A 51 -19.61 2.78 -11.99
CA ALA A 51 -19.24 1.46 -11.52
C ALA A 51 -17.72 1.24 -11.47
N LEU A 52 -16.98 1.78 -12.43
CA LEU A 52 -15.52 1.75 -12.46
C LEU A 52 -14.92 2.62 -11.35
N SER A 53 -15.42 3.82 -11.14
CA SER A 53 -14.96 4.73 -10.09
C SER A 53 -15.15 4.15 -8.68
N MET A 54 -16.17 3.32 -8.48
CA MET A 54 -16.38 2.63 -7.20
C MET A 54 -15.44 1.43 -6.98
N ARG A 55 -14.80 0.92 -8.02
CA ARG A 55 -13.89 -0.23 -7.90
C ARG A 55 -12.47 0.18 -7.54
N SER A 56 -11.92 1.12 -8.24
CA SER A 56 -10.63 1.76 -7.90
C SER A 56 -10.36 2.96 -8.80
N GLY A 57 -9.61 3.95 -8.29
CA GLY A 57 -9.14 5.08 -9.09
C GLY A 57 -8.28 4.67 -10.30
N ARG A 58 -7.67 3.49 -10.24
CA ARG A 58 -6.91 2.92 -11.34
C ARG A 58 -7.81 2.58 -12.55
N TYR A 59 -8.97 1.98 -12.35
CA TYR A 59 -9.89 1.68 -13.47
C TYR A 59 -10.35 2.96 -14.17
N LEU A 60 -10.66 4.01 -13.40
CA LEU A 60 -11.00 5.30 -13.98
C LEU A 60 -9.82 5.90 -14.78
N TYR A 61 -8.59 5.77 -14.24
CA TYR A 61 -7.41 6.24 -14.95
C TYR A 61 -7.16 5.45 -16.23
N ASP A 62 -7.21 4.11 -16.17
CA ASP A 62 -6.99 3.23 -17.32
C ASP A 62 -8.02 3.50 -18.44
N TYR A 63 -9.25 3.89 -18.08
CA TYR A 63 -10.25 4.34 -19.05
C TYR A 63 -9.86 5.66 -19.73
N MET A 64 -9.44 6.66 -18.94
CA MET A 64 -9.05 7.97 -19.45
C MET A 64 -7.70 7.95 -20.14
N HIS A 65 -6.86 6.97 -19.81
CA HIS A 65 -5.49 6.81 -20.30
C HIS A 65 -5.17 5.32 -20.46
N PRO A 66 -5.61 4.68 -21.52
CA PRO A 66 -5.48 3.25 -21.71
C PRO A 66 -4.00 2.81 -21.73
N TYR A 67 -3.75 1.59 -21.33
CA TYR A 67 -2.39 1.03 -21.27
C TYR A 67 -1.64 1.17 -22.60
N SER A 68 -2.34 1.05 -23.71
CA SER A 68 -1.81 1.26 -25.06
C SER A 68 -1.31 2.69 -25.33
N ALA A 69 -1.75 3.68 -24.56
CA ALA A 69 -1.27 5.06 -24.66
C ALA A 69 0.13 5.25 -24.03
N GLY A 70 0.63 4.24 -23.33
CA GLY A 70 1.95 4.26 -22.69
C GLY A 70 1.91 4.69 -21.23
N VAL A 71 3.09 4.76 -20.62
CA VAL A 71 3.27 5.17 -19.22
C VAL A 71 2.84 6.63 -19.03
N PRO A 72 2.09 6.97 -17.97
CA PRO A 72 1.68 8.33 -17.69
C PRO A 72 2.87 9.30 -17.61
N GLU A 73 2.65 10.54 -18.07
CA GLU A 73 3.68 11.57 -18.04
C GLU A 73 4.22 11.82 -16.61
N GLY A 74 5.53 11.92 -16.49
CA GLY A 74 6.21 12.10 -15.21
C GLY A 74 6.60 10.80 -14.49
N PHE A 75 6.24 9.64 -15.03
CA PHE A 75 6.59 8.33 -14.47
C PHE A 75 7.50 7.54 -15.42
N ASN A 76 8.36 6.69 -14.82
CA ASN A 76 9.26 5.84 -15.61
C ASN A 76 8.62 4.49 -15.98
N SER A 77 7.62 4.06 -15.22
CA SER A 77 6.91 2.79 -15.40
C SER A 77 5.47 2.87 -14.87
N TRP A 78 4.64 1.92 -15.27
CA TRP A 78 3.31 1.74 -14.70
C TRP A 78 3.37 1.40 -13.21
N GLU A 79 4.36 0.62 -12.79
CA GLU A 79 4.61 0.24 -11.41
C GLU A 79 4.89 1.48 -10.54
N ASP A 80 5.67 2.44 -11.05
CA ASP A 80 5.94 3.70 -10.36
C ASP A 80 4.67 4.53 -10.19
N TRP A 81 3.85 4.61 -11.23
CA TRP A 81 2.58 5.32 -11.16
C TRP A 81 1.60 4.65 -10.19
N TRP A 82 1.49 3.32 -10.20
CA TRP A 82 0.63 2.61 -9.27
C TRP A 82 1.08 2.79 -7.82
N ARG A 83 2.37 2.75 -7.57
CA ARG A 83 2.96 2.99 -6.25
C ARG A 83 2.74 4.42 -5.78
N TRP A 84 2.95 5.38 -6.69
CA TRP A 84 2.67 6.78 -6.42
C TRP A 84 1.20 7.02 -6.08
N SER A 85 0.25 6.41 -6.77
CA SER A 85 -1.18 6.62 -6.50
C SER A 85 -1.61 6.19 -5.09
N VAL A 86 -1.01 5.13 -4.55
CA VAL A 86 -1.24 4.73 -3.15
C VAL A 86 -0.56 5.70 -2.19
N THR A 87 0.65 6.11 -2.51
CA THR A 87 1.42 7.09 -1.72
C THR A 87 0.71 8.44 -1.64
N GLU A 88 0.20 8.95 -2.77
CA GLU A 88 -0.56 10.21 -2.82
C GLU A 88 -1.81 10.15 -1.93
N PHE A 89 -2.52 9.01 -1.93
CA PHE A 89 -3.65 8.82 -1.04
C PHE A 89 -3.24 8.91 0.44
N VAL A 90 -2.18 8.20 0.83
CA VAL A 90 -1.69 8.19 2.23
C VAL A 90 -1.22 9.59 2.65
N GLN A 91 -0.46 10.26 1.81
CA GLN A 91 0.01 11.62 2.06
C GLN A 91 -1.16 12.61 2.19
N THR A 92 -2.10 12.58 1.25
CA THR A 92 -3.28 13.46 1.27
C THR A 92 -4.13 13.24 2.52
N LEU A 93 -4.29 11.98 2.93
CA LEU A 93 -5.01 11.65 4.17
C LEU A 93 -4.28 12.17 5.40
N HIS A 94 -2.97 11.96 5.49
CA HIS A 94 -2.11 12.51 6.55
C HIS A 94 -2.28 14.03 6.65
N ASP A 95 -2.08 14.75 5.55
CA ASP A 95 -2.14 16.22 5.53
C ASP A 95 -3.53 16.73 5.94
N SER A 96 -4.57 16.02 5.49
CA SER A 96 -5.96 16.35 5.88
C SER A 96 -6.21 16.12 7.37
N ILE A 97 -5.64 15.06 7.97
CA ILE A 97 -5.73 14.78 9.41
C ILE A 97 -4.97 15.86 10.18
N GLN A 98 -3.75 16.17 9.78
CA GLN A 98 -2.92 17.19 10.44
C GLN A 98 -3.58 18.57 10.42
N ALA A 99 -4.29 18.92 9.35
CA ALA A 99 -5.01 20.20 9.24
C ALA A 99 -6.20 20.31 10.20
N VAL A 100 -6.84 19.19 10.58
CA VAL A 100 -8.08 19.19 11.38
C VAL A 100 -7.83 18.75 12.83
N LYS A 101 -7.11 17.65 13.03
CA LYS A 101 -6.81 17.03 14.33
C LYS A 101 -5.37 16.53 14.37
N PRO A 102 -4.37 17.40 14.57
CA PRO A 102 -2.96 17.04 14.47
C PRO A 102 -2.48 16.04 15.54
N TYR A 103 -3.31 15.78 16.55
CA TYR A 103 -3.01 14.77 17.57
C TYR A 103 -3.42 13.36 17.17
N VAL A 104 -4.27 13.21 16.14
CA VAL A 104 -4.70 11.88 15.64
C VAL A 104 -3.55 11.22 14.90
N ARG A 105 -3.16 10.05 15.37
CA ARG A 105 -2.07 9.27 14.80
C ARG A 105 -2.54 8.44 13.61
N LEU A 106 -1.73 8.38 12.56
CA LEU A 106 -1.98 7.54 11.40
C LEU A 106 -1.05 6.33 11.42
N SER A 107 -1.63 5.13 11.34
CA SER A 107 -0.88 3.86 11.29
C SER A 107 -1.31 3.01 10.10
N VAL A 108 -0.42 2.12 9.66
CA VAL A 108 -0.65 1.29 8.47
C VAL A 108 -0.25 -0.16 8.73
N ALA A 109 -1.14 -1.10 8.36
CA ALA A 109 -0.78 -2.50 8.19
C ALA A 109 -0.09 -2.68 6.82
N ALA A 110 1.21 -2.95 6.85
CA ALA A 110 1.99 -3.24 5.65
C ALA A 110 2.19 -4.74 5.46
N LEU A 111 2.53 -5.17 4.24
CA LEU A 111 2.98 -6.55 4.03
C LEU A 111 4.27 -6.81 4.81
N GLY A 112 4.38 -7.99 5.43
CA GLY A 112 5.53 -8.35 6.26
C GLY A 112 6.86 -8.38 5.49
N LYS A 113 6.81 -8.58 4.18
CA LYS A 113 7.94 -8.43 3.26
C LYS A 113 7.79 -7.14 2.48
N TYR A 114 8.74 -6.23 2.62
CA TYR A 114 8.68 -4.95 1.92
C TYR A 114 9.17 -5.06 0.48
N ASN A 115 10.48 -5.25 0.27
CA ASN A 115 11.10 -5.37 -1.05
C ASN A 115 11.90 -6.67 -1.11
N TRP A 116 11.25 -7.73 -1.45
CA TRP A 116 11.74 -9.11 -1.38
C TRP A 116 11.54 -9.82 -2.71
N SER A 117 12.17 -10.97 -2.90
CA SER A 117 11.83 -11.85 -4.03
C SER A 117 10.44 -12.49 -3.81
N GLY A 118 9.60 -12.52 -4.83
CA GLY A 118 8.24 -13.09 -4.78
C GLY A 118 7.20 -12.12 -4.21
N TRP A 119 6.24 -12.62 -3.47
CA TRP A 119 5.14 -11.83 -2.90
C TRP A 119 5.64 -10.83 -1.86
N GLN A 120 5.39 -9.55 -2.10
CA GLN A 120 5.95 -8.45 -1.32
C GLN A 120 5.13 -7.17 -1.46
N GLY A 121 5.38 -6.18 -0.59
CA GLY A 121 4.67 -4.91 -0.59
C GLY A 121 5.02 -4.01 -1.79
N TYR A 122 6.31 -3.75 -1.97
CA TYR A 122 6.81 -2.74 -2.91
C TYR A 122 6.52 -3.08 -4.38
N GLY A 123 6.87 -4.27 -4.83
CA GLY A 123 6.82 -4.65 -6.25
C GLY A 123 5.59 -5.48 -6.66
N THR A 124 4.83 -6.05 -5.71
CA THR A 124 3.68 -6.89 -6.06
C THR A 124 2.35 -6.16 -5.90
N VAL A 125 2.22 -5.39 -4.83
CA VAL A 125 0.98 -4.66 -4.50
C VAL A 125 1.18 -3.16 -4.39
N TYR A 126 2.35 -2.68 -4.77
CA TYR A 126 2.71 -1.26 -4.89
C TYR A 126 2.49 -0.46 -3.60
N GLN A 127 2.81 -1.09 -2.47
CA GLN A 127 2.72 -0.53 -1.13
C GLN A 127 4.10 -0.06 -0.67
N ASP A 128 4.33 1.25 -0.68
CA ASP A 128 5.61 1.85 -0.30
C ASP A 128 5.62 2.29 1.18
N GLY A 129 5.44 1.31 2.07
CA GLY A 129 5.38 1.57 3.51
C GLY A 129 6.66 2.17 4.09
N ALA A 130 7.83 1.88 3.50
CA ALA A 130 9.09 2.47 3.94
C ALA A 130 9.16 3.97 3.62
N LEU A 131 8.74 4.36 2.41
CA LEU A 131 8.65 5.78 2.04
C LEU A 131 7.71 6.52 2.98
N TRP A 132 6.51 6.01 3.20
CA TRP A 132 5.52 6.68 4.06
C TRP A 132 6.03 6.87 5.49
N PHE A 133 6.74 5.88 6.01
CA PHE A 133 7.32 5.91 7.34
C PHE A 133 8.50 6.87 7.44
N ASN A 134 9.37 6.89 6.44
CA ASN A 134 10.56 7.76 6.42
C ASN A 134 10.20 9.24 6.23
N GLU A 135 9.26 9.53 5.33
CA GLU A 135 8.80 10.90 5.05
C GLU A 135 7.83 11.43 6.12
N GLY A 136 7.29 10.56 6.98
CA GLY A 136 6.40 10.95 8.05
C GLY A 136 4.94 11.09 7.65
N TYR A 137 4.55 10.47 6.56
CA TYR A 137 3.13 10.37 6.18
C TYR A 137 2.35 9.44 7.11
N ILE A 138 3.05 8.61 7.88
CA ILE A 138 2.48 7.78 8.93
C ILE A 138 3.31 7.88 10.21
N ASP A 139 2.65 7.80 11.36
CA ASP A 139 3.29 7.81 12.68
C ASP A 139 3.77 6.41 13.10
N GLN A 140 3.08 5.37 12.61
CA GLN A 140 3.38 3.99 12.98
C GLN A 140 3.25 3.06 11.78
N LEU A 141 4.28 2.24 11.59
CA LEU A 141 4.31 1.17 10.61
C LEU A 141 4.16 -0.18 11.31
N MET A 142 3.16 -0.98 10.88
CA MET A 142 2.80 -2.27 11.49
C MET A 142 2.84 -3.38 10.43
N PRO A 143 4.02 -3.91 10.05
CA PRO A 143 4.10 -4.97 9.06
C PRO A 143 3.50 -6.29 9.57
N MET A 144 2.74 -6.96 8.73
CA MET A 144 2.12 -8.26 8.97
C MET A 144 3.15 -9.37 8.76
N HIS A 145 3.93 -9.68 9.78
CA HIS A 145 5.00 -10.67 9.74
C HIS A 145 4.47 -12.12 9.85
N TYR A 146 3.62 -12.52 8.92
CA TYR A 146 2.97 -13.84 8.91
C TYR A 146 3.83 -14.94 8.25
N HIS A 147 5.05 -14.61 7.83
CA HIS A 147 5.93 -15.53 7.09
C HIS A 147 7.01 -16.19 7.95
N TRP A 148 7.13 -15.82 9.22
CA TRP A 148 8.12 -16.34 10.13
C TRP A 148 7.46 -17.22 11.17
N TYR A 149 7.73 -18.53 11.09
CA TYR A 149 7.06 -19.55 11.89
C TYR A 149 7.88 -19.97 13.12
N THR A 150 9.16 -19.62 13.18
CA THR A 150 10.05 -19.96 14.28
C THR A 150 10.56 -18.71 14.98
N ALA A 151 10.83 -18.82 16.29
CA ALA A 151 11.40 -17.74 17.08
C ALA A 151 12.72 -17.24 16.46
N GLY A 152 13.62 -18.14 16.08
CA GLY A 152 14.90 -17.78 15.46
C GLY A 152 14.74 -17.02 14.13
N GLY A 153 13.82 -17.46 13.27
CA GLY A 153 13.54 -16.75 12.01
C GLY A 153 12.93 -15.38 12.25
N PHE A 154 12.05 -15.26 13.25
CA PHE A 154 11.43 -14.00 13.61
C PHE A 154 12.45 -13.00 14.21
N TYR A 155 13.33 -13.47 15.11
CA TYR A 155 14.41 -12.64 15.66
C TYR A 155 15.40 -12.20 14.58
N GLY A 156 15.83 -13.09 13.69
CA GLY A 156 16.73 -12.72 12.59
C GLY A 156 16.12 -11.64 11.68
N MET A 157 14.82 -11.71 11.42
CA MET A 157 14.10 -10.66 10.67
C MET A 157 14.04 -9.34 11.45
N LEU A 158 13.80 -9.36 12.77
CA LEU A 158 13.74 -8.14 13.59
C LEU A 158 15.12 -7.52 13.81
N GLU A 159 16.17 -8.34 13.92
CA GLU A 159 17.55 -7.89 14.12
C GLU A 159 18.22 -7.42 12.83
N GLY A 160 17.52 -7.52 11.70
CA GLY A 160 18.02 -7.00 10.43
C GLY A 160 19.11 -7.86 9.78
N ASP A 161 19.15 -9.17 10.07
CA ASP A 161 20.15 -10.10 9.53
C ASP A 161 20.00 -10.38 8.03
N CYS A 162 18.93 -9.88 7.41
CA CYS A 162 18.69 -10.08 5.99
C CYS A 162 18.66 -8.75 5.23
N PRO A 163 19.24 -8.69 4.00
CA PRO A 163 19.25 -7.46 3.18
C PRO A 163 17.85 -6.95 2.83
N GLU A 164 16.87 -7.84 2.81
CA GLU A 164 15.47 -7.55 2.49
C GLU A 164 14.61 -7.28 3.73
N CYS A 165 15.18 -7.32 4.94
CA CYS A 165 14.47 -7.03 6.17
C CYS A 165 14.11 -5.55 6.28
N TRP A 166 12.98 -5.27 6.93
CA TRP A 166 12.46 -3.91 7.08
C TRP A 166 13.47 -2.91 7.62
N GLU A 167 14.32 -3.32 8.57
CA GLU A 167 15.32 -2.45 9.18
C GLU A 167 16.23 -1.77 8.15
N GLN A 168 16.53 -2.43 7.04
CA GLN A 168 17.37 -1.88 5.97
C GLN A 168 16.74 -0.66 5.27
N PHE A 169 15.43 -0.50 5.37
CA PHE A 169 14.67 0.50 4.61
C PHE A 169 14.11 1.64 5.47
N ILE A 170 14.03 1.48 6.81
CA ILE A 170 13.25 2.37 7.67
C ILE A 170 14.08 3.17 8.69
N GLN A 171 15.39 3.16 8.60
CA GLN A 171 16.27 3.87 9.54
C GLN A 171 15.98 5.37 9.69
N PRO A 172 15.62 6.13 8.61
CA PRO A 172 15.23 7.53 8.75
C PRO A 172 14.00 7.72 9.64
N GLY A 173 12.98 6.90 9.46
CA GLY A 173 11.76 6.95 10.27
C GLY A 173 11.99 6.60 11.74
N ILE A 174 12.79 5.56 12.00
CA ILE A 174 13.21 5.19 13.36
C ILE A 174 13.98 6.33 14.01
N SER A 175 14.94 6.92 13.31
CA SER A 175 15.75 8.04 13.81
C SER A 175 14.91 9.29 14.10
N ALA A 176 13.81 9.46 13.39
CA ALA A 176 12.83 10.51 13.63
C ALA A 176 11.87 10.21 14.80
N GLY A 177 12.02 9.06 15.47
CA GLY A 177 11.21 8.66 16.63
C GLY A 177 9.85 8.08 16.29
N ARG A 178 9.61 7.65 15.04
CA ARG A 178 8.37 6.99 14.65
C ARG A 178 8.33 5.55 15.12
N LEU A 179 7.13 5.00 15.27
CA LEU A 179 6.94 3.71 15.89
C LEU A 179 6.87 2.59 14.84
N PHE A 180 7.77 1.62 14.94
CA PHE A 180 7.72 0.37 14.20
C PHE A 180 7.22 -0.75 15.11
N THR A 181 6.15 -1.45 14.72
CA THR A 181 5.54 -2.52 15.52
C THR A 181 5.33 -3.75 14.68
N SER A 182 6.01 -4.83 15.00
CA SER A 182 5.81 -6.10 14.32
C SER A 182 4.43 -6.70 14.64
N GLY A 183 3.73 -7.15 13.59
CA GLY A 183 2.46 -7.87 13.69
C GLY A 183 2.62 -9.37 13.40
N PRO A 184 2.98 -10.21 14.38
CA PRO A 184 3.10 -11.64 14.16
C PRO A 184 1.74 -12.29 13.93
N GLY A 185 1.71 -13.34 13.12
CA GLY A 185 0.52 -14.17 12.91
C GLY A 185 0.29 -15.11 14.09
N SER A 186 -0.43 -14.68 15.12
CA SER A 186 -0.65 -15.46 16.34
C SER A 186 -1.23 -16.85 16.07
N TYR A 187 -2.08 -16.97 15.05
CA TYR A 187 -2.67 -18.27 14.62
C TYR A 187 -1.62 -19.24 14.04
N ILE A 188 -0.47 -18.76 13.59
CA ILE A 188 0.65 -19.59 13.10
C ILE A 188 1.52 -20.05 14.27
N LEU A 189 1.54 -19.29 15.35
CA LEU A 189 2.39 -19.53 16.51
C LEU A 189 1.76 -20.51 17.51
N GLU A 190 0.49 -20.89 17.35
CA GLU A 190 -0.21 -21.82 18.24
C GLU A 190 0.53 -23.19 18.37
N ASP A 191 1.13 -23.66 17.27
CA ASP A 191 1.84 -24.95 17.24
C ASP A 191 3.27 -24.85 17.79
N TYR A 192 3.80 -23.68 18.03
CA TYR A 192 5.20 -23.47 18.36
C TYR A 192 5.48 -23.01 19.80
N ASN A 193 4.44 -22.74 20.60
CA ASN A 193 4.55 -22.38 22.02
C ASN A 193 5.74 -21.44 22.32
N VAL A 194 5.79 -20.28 21.64
CA VAL A 194 6.86 -19.32 21.79
C VAL A 194 6.57 -18.37 22.96
#